data_6a5ba42c87af89819b5070787b5c5478
#
_entry.id   6a5ba42c87af89819b5070787b5c5478
#
_cell.length_a   1.000
_cell.length_b   1.000
_cell.length_c   1.000
_cell.angle_alpha   90.00
_cell.angle_beta   90.00
_cell.angle_gamma   90.00
#
_symmetry.space_group_name_H-M   'P 1'
#
loop_
_entity.id
_entity.type
_entity.pdbx_description
1 polymer ?
#
loop_
_entity_poly.entity_id
_entity_poly.type
_entity_poly.pdbx_seq_one_letter_code
_entity_poly.pdbx_strand_id
1 'polypeptide(L)'
;MLAIYKKEVKSYLYSAIGCVMIAITLAFIGFFTTQINFRSAYPAFEYSLGFMIIYCIFLVIVPFITMRSIADERHTKTEQLLFSLPIPVYKIVLAKYFAQLTVFAIPMGISALYPLVLYAYADPGVVNLGSAYSTLLVLLLLLAAMIAMGMFISSLVENQIIAAVSTVALFLVLYFMSNITAALSTSASTSLIGFCVLAVIFGAIIWAVTKNLVAGGIGAALPTLGLLIWYIIKPDAFTGLFAEFIGKLSIFDRFLAVVSYQNLDLTAVVYYISIAFVFVFVTVQSVEKRRWN
;
A
#
# COMPACT_ATOMS: atom_id res chain seq x y z
N MET A 1 19.02 14.72 7.64
CA MET A 1 18.34 13.56 7.05
C MET A 1 19.12 12.25 7.30
N LEU A 2 20.39 12.14 6.90
CA LEU A 2 21.17 10.90 7.01
C LEU A 2 21.32 10.39 8.46
N ALA A 3 21.50 11.27 9.44
CA ALA A 3 21.62 10.90 10.86
C ALA A 3 20.33 10.29 11.40
N ILE A 4 19.16 10.88 11.05
CA ILE A 4 17.84 10.37 11.43
C ILE A 4 17.61 9.01 10.76
N TYR A 5 17.89 8.89 9.46
CA TYR A 5 17.77 7.64 8.73
C TYR A 5 18.62 6.52 9.38
N LYS A 6 19.89 6.77 9.67
CA LYS A 6 20.78 5.78 10.32
C LYS A 6 20.26 5.39 11.71
N LYS A 7 19.76 6.35 12.49
CA LYS A 7 19.15 6.09 13.80
C LYS A 7 17.94 5.16 13.65
N GLU A 8 17.04 5.49 12.73
CA GLU A 8 15.81 4.71 12.49
C GLU A 8 16.12 3.29 12.00
N VAL A 9 17.00 3.14 10.99
CA VAL A 9 17.41 1.81 10.50
C VAL A 9 18.04 0.99 11.64
N LYS A 10 18.92 1.57 12.44
CA LYS A 10 19.48 0.90 13.62
C LYS A 10 18.39 0.51 14.62
N SER A 11 17.45 1.42 14.89
CA SER A 11 16.33 1.15 15.80
C SER A 11 15.50 -0.04 15.35
N TYR A 12 15.20 -0.19 14.06
CA TYR A 12 14.50 -1.35 13.53
C TYR A 12 15.35 -2.63 13.56
N LEU A 13 16.61 -2.58 13.11
CA LEU A 13 17.47 -3.77 13.03
C LEU A 13 17.88 -4.31 14.40
N TYR A 14 18.04 -3.45 15.41
CA TYR A 14 18.34 -3.89 16.77
C TYR A 14 17.08 -4.14 17.63
N SER A 15 15.91 -3.82 17.13
CA SER A 15 14.66 -4.15 17.82
C SER A 15 14.22 -5.59 17.55
N ALA A 16 13.67 -6.25 18.55
CA ALA A 16 13.08 -7.58 18.37
C ALA A 16 12.05 -7.62 17.24
N ILE A 17 11.25 -6.55 17.10
CA ILE A 17 10.20 -6.48 16.07
C ILE A 17 10.80 -6.45 14.67
N GLY A 18 11.81 -5.64 14.40
CA GLY A 18 12.42 -5.57 13.08
C GLY A 18 13.08 -6.89 12.67
N CYS A 19 13.85 -7.52 13.59
CA CYS A 19 14.45 -8.83 13.34
C CYS A 19 13.40 -9.91 13.08
N VAL A 20 12.33 -9.96 13.88
CA VAL A 20 11.23 -10.92 13.71
C VAL A 20 10.53 -10.72 12.39
N MET A 21 10.28 -9.47 11.96
CA MET A 21 9.62 -9.18 10.68
C MET A 21 10.48 -9.60 9.47
N ILE A 22 11.80 -9.37 9.52
CA ILE A 22 12.73 -9.85 8.50
C ILE A 22 12.72 -11.37 8.46
N ALA A 23 12.80 -12.03 9.62
CA ALA A 23 12.81 -13.50 9.73
C ALA A 23 11.49 -14.11 9.21
N ILE A 24 10.35 -13.55 9.58
CA ILE A 24 9.02 -14.00 9.12
C ILE A 24 8.93 -13.83 7.59
N THR A 25 9.33 -12.67 7.05
CA THR A 25 9.29 -12.42 5.60
C THR A 25 10.13 -13.45 4.85
N LEU A 26 11.37 -13.69 5.29
CA LEU A 26 12.25 -14.70 4.69
C LEU A 26 11.70 -16.12 4.84
N ALA A 27 11.15 -16.47 6.00
CA ALA A 27 10.56 -17.79 6.24
C ALA A 27 9.39 -18.06 5.28
N PHE A 28 8.50 -17.09 5.06
CA PHE A 28 7.40 -17.26 4.14
C PHE A 28 7.84 -17.30 2.68
N ILE A 29 8.78 -16.43 2.25
CA ILE A 29 9.35 -16.51 0.90
C ILE A 29 9.99 -17.88 0.69
N GLY A 30 10.84 -18.33 1.61
CA GLY A 30 11.48 -19.64 1.54
C GLY A 30 10.49 -20.79 1.53
N PHE A 31 9.44 -20.72 2.36
CA PHE A 31 8.39 -21.74 2.41
C PHE A 31 7.65 -21.85 1.06
N PHE A 32 7.16 -20.74 0.51
CA PHE A 32 6.44 -20.77 -0.78
C PHE A 32 7.36 -21.17 -1.93
N THR A 33 8.60 -20.67 -1.93
CA THR A 33 9.59 -21.09 -2.94
C THR A 33 9.85 -22.60 -2.88
N THR A 34 9.98 -23.15 -1.67
CA THR A 34 10.19 -24.60 -1.51
C THR A 34 8.98 -25.40 -1.97
N GLN A 35 7.76 -24.99 -1.58
CA GLN A 35 6.54 -25.74 -1.93
C GLN A 35 6.21 -25.64 -3.44
N ILE A 36 6.35 -24.46 -4.03
CA ILE A 36 5.89 -24.20 -5.39
C ILE A 36 7.01 -24.54 -6.40
N ASN A 37 8.20 -24.00 -6.19
CA ASN A 37 9.26 -24.13 -7.19
C ASN A 37 9.99 -25.46 -7.08
N PHE A 38 10.39 -25.88 -5.88
CA PHE A 38 11.17 -27.11 -5.72
C PHE A 38 10.30 -28.37 -5.63
N ARG A 39 9.22 -28.35 -4.85
CA ARG A 39 8.40 -29.55 -4.63
C ARG A 39 7.40 -29.81 -5.76
N SER A 40 6.75 -28.75 -6.27
CA SER A 40 5.79 -28.85 -7.39
C SER A 40 6.48 -28.71 -8.76
N ALA A 41 7.80 -28.53 -8.78
CA ALA A 41 8.61 -28.34 -9.99
C ALA A 41 8.10 -27.23 -10.92
N TYR A 42 7.49 -26.17 -10.33
CA TYR A 42 7.01 -25.04 -11.09
C TYR A 42 8.12 -23.97 -11.20
N PRO A 43 8.64 -23.70 -12.40
CA PRO A 43 9.89 -22.95 -12.58
C PRO A 43 9.76 -21.44 -12.33
N ALA A 44 8.54 -20.90 -12.30
CA ALA A 44 8.32 -19.46 -12.17
C ALA A 44 8.32 -19.02 -10.70
N PHE A 45 9.39 -18.34 -10.28
CA PHE A 45 9.56 -17.80 -8.95
C PHE A 45 8.49 -16.75 -8.59
N GLU A 46 7.96 -16.05 -9.58
CA GLU A 46 6.93 -15.01 -9.47
C GLU A 46 5.70 -15.51 -8.72
N TYR A 47 5.29 -16.75 -8.94
CA TYR A 47 4.14 -17.34 -8.27
C TYR A 47 4.35 -17.48 -6.77
N SER A 48 5.58 -17.79 -6.33
CA SER A 48 5.89 -17.84 -4.89
C SER A 48 5.69 -16.49 -4.21
N LEU A 49 6.04 -15.39 -4.88
CA LEU A 49 5.79 -14.04 -4.40
C LEU A 49 4.30 -13.68 -4.48
N GLY A 50 3.60 -14.12 -5.52
CA GLY A 50 2.16 -13.96 -5.67
C GLY A 50 1.37 -14.60 -4.53
N PHE A 51 1.75 -15.80 -4.11
CA PHE A 51 1.12 -16.49 -2.98
C PHE A 51 1.27 -15.73 -1.65
N MET A 52 2.36 -14.98 -1.44
CA MET A 52 2.49 -14.14 -0.25
C MET A 52 1.41 -13.05 -0.17
N ILE A 53 1.01 -12.49 -1.33
CA ILE A 53 -0.09 -11.54 -1.40
C ILE A 53 -1.43 -12.26 -1.20
N ILE A 54 -1.66 -13.39 -1.87
CA ILE A 54 -2.90 -14.17 -1.77
C ILE A 54 -3.16 -14.59 -0.31
N TYR A 55 -2.14 -15.00 0.43
CA TYR A 55 -2.26 -15.36 1.86
C TYR A 55 -2.18 -14.15 2.81
N CYS A 56 -2.29 -12.95 2.30
CA CYS A 56 -2.38 -11.72 3.10
C CYS A 56 -1.20 -11.46 4.05
N ILE A 57 -0.03 -12.03 3.80
CA ILE A 57 1.11 -11.98 4.71
C ILE A 57 1.59 -10.54 4.88
N PHE A 58 1.74 -9.78 3.80
CA PHE A 58 2.18 -8.39 3.86
C PHE A 58 1.11 -7.45 4.45
N LEU A 59 -0.18 -7.82 4.40
CA LEU A 59 -1.25 -7.07 5.04
C LEU A 59 -1.07 -6.99 6.56
N VAL A 60 -0.38 -7.96 7.14
CA VAL A 60 -0.09 -8.02 8.58
C VAL A 60 1.31 -7.44 8.87
N ILE A 61 2.33 -7.83 8.12
CA ILE A 61 3.72 -7.46 8.38
C ILE A 61 3.93 -5.93 8.26
N VAL A 62 3.40 -5.30 7.21
CA VAL A 62 3.61 -3.86 6.97
C VAL A 62 3.02 -2.99 8.08
N PRO A 63 1.78 -3.19 8.55
CA PRO A 63 1.22 -2.42 9.67
C PRO A 63 2.04 -2.50 10.95
N PHE A 64 2.63 -3.65 11.28
CA PHE A 64 3.48 -3.79 12.46
C PHE A 64 4.75 -2.93 12.43
N ILE A 65 5.30 -2.69 11.25
CA ILE A 65 6.46 -1.80 11.09
C ILE A 65 6.02 -0.34 11.07
N THR A 66 4.93 -0.03 10.37
CA THR A 66 4.47 1.35 10.17
C THR A 66 3.79 1.94 11.39
N MET A 67 3.14 1.13 12.25
CA MET A 67 2.44 1.61 13.46
C MET A 67 3.34 2.41 14.39
N ARG A 68 4.64 2.05 14.47
CA ARG A 68 5.62 2.72 15.34
C ARG A 68 6.22 3.98 14.74
N SER A 69 5.99 4.25 13.47
CA SER A 69 6.71 5.29 12.74
C SER A 69 6.51 6.69 13.34
N ILE A 70 5.26 7.08 13.58
CA ILE A 70 4.89 8.42 14.07
C ILE A 70 4.07 8.32 15.35
N ALA A 71 3.16 7.34 15.44
CA ALA A 71 2.27 7.18 16.59
C ALA A 71 3.03 6.91 17.91
N ASP A 72 4.17 6.20 17.88
CA ASP A 72 5.02 5.92 19.03
C ASP A 72 5.68 7.21 19.57
N GLU A 73 6.21 8.06 18.70
CA GLU A 73 6.83 9.33 19.08
C GLU A 73 5.81 10.30 19.69
N ARG A 74 4.57 10.22 19.22
CA ARG A 74 3.45 10.99 19.79
C ARG A 74 3.07 10.49 21.16
N HIS A 75 2.90 9.18 21.32
CA HIS A 75 2.57 8.56 22.60
C HIS A 75 3.63 8.86 23.67
N THR A 76 4.91 8.80 23.27
CA THR A 76 6.06 9.08 24.17
C THR A 76 6.39 10.56 24.29
N LYS A 77 5.67 11.47 23.59
CA LYS A 77 5.93 12.92 23.52
C LYS A 77 7.32 13.31 23.01
N THR A 78 8.04 12.39 22.40
CA THR A 78 9.37 12.65 21.81
C THR A 78 9.28 13.44 20.50
N GLU A 79 8.08 13.55 19.92
CA GLU A 79 7.78 14.40 18.77
C GLU A 79 8.15 15.87 19.05
N GLN A 80 7.94 16.36 20.26
CA GLN A 80 8.27 17.74 20.67
C GLN A 80 9.79 18.02 20.59
N LEU A 81 10.61 17.02 20.97
CA LEU A 81 12.06 17.12 20.86
C LEU A 81 12.52 17.15 19.39
N LEU A 82 11.83 16.42 18.52
CA LEU A 82 12.11 16.42 17.09
C LEU A 82 11.76 17.78 16.43
N PHE A 83 10.67 18.40 16.86
CA PHE A 83 10.23 19.71 16.35
C PHE A 83 11.08 20.90 16.86
N SER A 84 11.78 20.74 17.98
CA SER A 84 12.74 21.74 18.46
C SER A 84 14.03 21.82 17.63
N LEU A 85 14.32 20.77 16.84
CA LEU A 85 15.47 20.76 15.96
C LEU A 85 15.23 21.66 14.72
N PRO A 86 16.25 22.36 14.21
CA PRO A 86 16.14 23.19 13.01
C PRO A 86 16.14 22.33 11.72
N ILE A 87 15.29 21.30 11.70
CA ILE A 87 15.18 20.37 10.58
C ILE A 87 13.75 20.47 10.00
N PRO A 88 13.58 20.65 8.70
CA PRO A 88 12.24 20.69 8.10
C PRO A 88 11.57 19.32 8.18
N VAL A 89 10.25 19.31 8.43
CA VAL A 89 9.43 18.11 8.66
C VAL A 89 9.55 17.09 7.55
N TYR A 90 9.59 17.53 6.29
CA TYR A 90 9.70 16.60 5.15
C TYR A 90 10.97 15.74 5.21
N LYS A 91 12.09 16.25 5.74
CA LYS A 91 13.33 15.46 5.90
C LYS A 91 13.20 14.39 6.97
N ILE A 92 12.38 14.63 7.99
CA ILE A 92 12.11 13.67 9.06
C ILE A 92 11.25 12.53 8.51
N VAL A 93 10.13 12.88 7.85
CA VAL A 93 9.20 11.90 7.27
C VAL A 93 9.89 11.04 6.21
N LEU A 94 10.66 11.66 5.29
CA LEU A 94 11.42 10.92 4.28
C LEU A 94 12.49 10.01 4.90
N ALA A 95 13.18 10.45 5.96
CA ALA A 95 14.16 9.61 6.63
C ALA A 95 13.53 8.35 7.24
N LYS A 96 12.34 8.49 7.86
CA LYS A 96 11.56 7.38 8.42
C LYS A 96 11.03 6.45 7.33
N TYR A 97 10.49 7.01 6.25
CA TYR A 97 9.99 6.26 5.10
C TYR A 97 11.09 5.38 4.49
N PHE A 98 12.24 5.97 4.16
CA PHE A 98 13.36 5.21 3.59
C PHE A 98 13.97 4.21 4.58
N ALA A 99 13.93 4.49 5.88
CA ALA A 99 14.39 3.53 6.89
C ALA A 99 13.51 2.27 6.89
N GLN A 100 12.18 2.41 6.88
CA GLN A 100 11.26 1.29 6.79
C GLN A 100 11.40 0.53 5.48
N LEU A 101 11.52 1.26 4.36
CA LEU A 101 11.75 0.64 3.05
C LEU A 101 13.04 -0.19 3.04
N THR A 102 14.11 0.27 3.70
CA THR A 102 15.36 -0.48 3.83
C THR A 102 15.18 -1.77 4.61
N VAL A 103 14.36 -1.77 5.67
CA VAL A 103 14.05 -2.99 6.44
C VAL A 103 13.40 -4.05 5.56
N PHE A 104 12.52 -3.67 4.62
CA PHE A 104 11.95 -4.60 3.65
C PHE A 104 12.87 -4.93 2.49
N ALA A 105 13.74 -3.99 2.08
CA ALA A 105 14.71 -4.24 1.03
C ALA A 105 15.75 -5.33 1.40
N ILE A 106 16.05 -5.50 2.69
CA ILE A 106 16.97 -6.55 3.16
C ILE A 106 16.45 -7.96 2.82
N PRO A 107 15.26 -8.39 3.28
CA PRO A 107 14.75 -9.71 2.93
C PRO A 107 14.50 -9.85 1.42
N MET A 108 14.11 -8.80 0.70
CA MET A 108 13.96 -8.83 -0.75
C MET A 108 15.32 -9.04 -1.45
N GLY A 109 16.38 -8.38 -0.99
CA GLY A 109 17.75 -8.57 -1.50
C GLY A 109 18.27 -10.00 -1.28
N ILE A 110 17.99 -10.60 -0.12
CA ILE A 110 18.32 -12.01 0.15
C ILE A 110 17.49 -12.92 -0.76
N SER A 111 16.21 -12.62 -0.93
CA SER A 111 15.30 -13.39 -1.78
C SER A 111 15.67 -13.34 -3.27
N ALA A 112 16.43 -12.32 -3.69
CA ALA A 112 16.96 -12.23 -5.04
C ALA A 112 17.97 -13.35 -5.40
N LEU A 113 18.43 -14.12 -4.40
CA LEU A 113 19.24 -15.30 -4.64
C LEU A 113 18.42 -16.51 -5.10
N TYR A 114 17.13 -16.61 -4.76
CA TYR A 114 16.30 -17.75 -5.13
C TYR A 114 16.16 -17.95 -6.66
N PRO A 115 15.91 -16.92 -7.48
CA PRO A 115 15.88 -17.08 -8.93
C PRO A 115 17.18 -17.61 -9.50
N LEU A 116 18.35 -17.24 -8.94
CA LEU A 116 19.65 -17.75 -9.38
C LEU A 116 19.80 -19.24 -9.06
N VAL A 117 19.39 -19.65 -7.86
CA VAL A 117 19.39 -21.05 -7.47
C VAL A 117 18.46 -21.86 -8.38
N LEU A 118 17.24 -21.38 -8.62
CA LEU A 118 16.30 -22.04 -9.53
C LEU A 118 16.86 -22.14 -10.95
N TYR A 119 17.50 -21.09 -11.46
CA TYR A 119 18.13 -21.09 -12.78
C TYR A 119 19.27 -22.13 -12.89
N ALA A 120 20.01 -22.35 -11.79
CA ALA A 120 21.10 -23.30 -11.76
C ALA A 120 20.64 -24.77 -11.72
N TYR A 121 19.45 -25.04 -11.20
CA TYR A 121 18.88 -26.40 -11.04
C TYR A 121 17.83 -26.76 -12.09
N ALA A 122 17.21 -25.77 -12.76
CA ALA A 122 16.20 -26.00 -13.79
C ALA A 122 16.85 -26.28 -15.17
N ASP A 123 16.07 -26.90 -16.05
CA ASP A 123 16.49 -27.08 -17.43
C ASP A 123 16.74 -25.75 -18.14
N PRO A 124 17.72 -25.68 -19.06
CA PRO A 124 18.06 -24.44 -19.76
C PRO A 124 16.85 -23.84 -20.49
N GLY A 125 16.58 -22.53 -20.21
CA GLY A 125 15.52 -21.77 -20.86
C GLY A 125 14.15 -21.84 -20.17
N VAL A 126 13.99 -22.61 -19.10
CA VAL A 126 12.71 -22.73 -18.38
C VAL A 126 12.48 -21.59 -17.38
N VAL A 127 13.55 -21.13 -16.72
CA VAL A 127 13.48 -20.02 -15.76
C VAL A 127 13.80 -18.70 -16.43
N ASN A 128 12.87 -17.76 -16.40
CA ASN A 128 13.10 -16.40 -16.89
C ASN A 128 13.57 -15.49 -15.74
N LEU A 129 14.88 -15.24 -15.68
CA LEU A 129 15.47 -14.36 -14.67
C LEU A 129 14.93 -12.92 -14.77
N GLY A 130 14.64 -12.45 -16.00
CA GLY A 130 14.13 -11.09 -16.22
C GLY A 130 12.77 -10.88 -15.55
N SER A 131 11.85 -11.85 -15.70
CA SER A 131 10.53 -11.77 -15.06
C SER A 131 10.63 -11.92 -13.54
N ALA A 132 11.48 -12.81 -13.03
CA ALA A 132 11.68 -13.00 -11.60
C ALA A 132 12.19 -11.71 -10.90
N TYR A 133 13.21 -11.06 -11.46
CA TYR A 133 13.72 -9.80 -10.91
C TYR A 133 12.75 -8.64 -11.10
N SER A 134 12.03 -8.58 -12.21
CA SER A 134 11.00 -7.56 -12.41
C SER A 134 9.87 -7.67 -11.37
N THR A 135 9.45 -8.89 -11.05
CA THR A 135 8.43 -9.13 -10.02
C THR A 135 8.93 -8.76 -8.63
N LEU A 136 10.19 -9.06 -8.27
CA LEU A 136 10.81 -8.61 -7.02
C LEU A 136 10.83 -7.08 -6.92
N LEU A 137 11.18 -6.39 -8.01
CA LEU A 137 11.19 -4.93 -8.05
C LEU A 137 9.77 -4.37 -7.86
N VAL A 138 8.79 -4.90 -8.57
CA VAL A 138 7.40 -4.45 -8.46
C VAL A 138 6.84 -4.76 -7.06
N LEU A 139 7.22 -5.89 -6.44
CA LEU A 139 6.87 -6.19 -5.05
C LEU A 139 7.46 -5.16 -4.08
N LEU A 140 8.72 -4.78 -4.27
CA LEU A 140 9.34 -3.74 -3.44
C LEU A 140 8.62 -2.39 -3.58
N LEU A 141 8.18 -2.04 -4.79
CA LEU A 141 7.38 -0.83 -5.04
C LEU A 141 5.98 -0.90 -4.43
N LEU A 142 5.33 -2.07 -4.47
CA LEU A 142 4.07 -2.30 -3.76
C LEU A 142 4.26 -2.10 -2.25
N LEU A 143 5.32 -2.67 -1.66
CA LEU A 143 5.65 -2.48 -0.25
C LEU A 143 5.94 -1.01 0.07
N ALA A 144 6.63 -0.29 -0.83
CA ALA A 144 6.88 1.14 -0.69
C ALA A 144 5.56 1.94 -0.63
N ALA A 145 4.58 1.62 -1.47
CA ALA A 145 3.25 2.23 -1.44
C ALA A 145 2.48 1.88 -0.14
N MET A 146 2.52 0.61 0.29
CA MET A 146 1.89 0.17 1.53
C MET A 146 2.52 0.86 2.76
N ILE A 147 3.84 0.98 2.82
CA ILE A 147 4.56 1.70 3.89
C ILE A 147 4.11 3.17 3.94
N ALA A 148 4.02 3.85 2.80
CA ALA A 148 3.56 5.24 2.73
C ALA A 148 2.15 5.42 3.29
N MET A 149 1.21 4.53 2.93
CA MET A 149 -0.15 4.52 3.47
C MET A 149 -0.19 4.23 4.97
N GLY A 150 0.58 3.23 5.45
CA GLY A 150 0.66 2.90 6.87
C GLY A 150 1.26 4.05 7.70
N MET A 151 2.29 4.73 7.18
CA MET A 151 2.85 5.93 7.81
C MET A 151 1.83 7.07 7.88
N PHE A 152 1.04 7.27 6.84
CA PHE A 152 -0.03 8.28 6.85
C PHE A 152 -1.04 7.98 7.97
N ILE A 153 -1.53 6.74 8.09
CA ILE A 153 -2.44 6.36 9.17
C ILE A 153 -1.78 6.55 10.54
N SER A 154 -0.52 6.12 10.69
CA SER A 154 0.26 6.34 11.92
C SER A 154 0.40 7.83 12.27
N SER A 155 0.38 8.73 11.28
CA SER A 155 0.41 10.18 11.52
C SER A 155 -0.92 10.74 12.03
N LEU A 156 -2.04 10.07 11.83
CA LEU A 156 -3.37 10.55 12.23
C LEU A 156 -3.72 10.20 13.68
N VAL A 157 -3.15 9.13 14.22
CA VAL A 157 -3.50 8.58 15.54
C VAL A 157 -2.32 8.63 16.51
N GLU A 158 -2.61 8.59 17.83
CA GLU A 158 -1.59 8.62 18.89
C GLU A 158 -1.27 7.23 19.44
N ASN A 159 -2.21 6.28 19.26
CA ASN A 159 -2.06 4.94 19.78
C ASN A 159 -1.56 4.00 18.68
N GLN A 160 -0.44 3.31 18.93
CA GLN A 160 0.17 2.35 18.00
C GLN A 160 -0.78 1.22 17.61
N ILE A 161 -1.58 0.70 18.56
CA ILE A 161 -2.52 -0.40 18.31
C ILE A 161 -3.63 0.08 17.36
N ILE A 162 -4.16 1.28 17.58
CA ILE A 162 -5.17 1.86 16.70
C ILE A 162 -4.57 2.09 15.30
N ALA A 163 -3.32 2.57 15.22
CA ALA A 163 -2.62 2.73 13.94
C ALA A 163 -2.49 1.38 13.20
N ALA A 164 -2.07 0.31 13.89
CA ALA A 164 -1.94 -1.01 13.30
C ALA A 164 -3.28 -1.55 12.79
N VAL A 165 -4.31 -1.55 13.65
CA VAL A 165 -5.64 -2.07 13.30
C VAL A 165 -6.26 -1.29 12.14
N SER A 166 -6.15 0.05 12.16
CA SER A 166 -6.66 0.89 11.06
C SER A 166 -5.92 0.65 9.75
N THR A 167 -4.61 0.41 9.80
CA THR A 167 -3.80 0.10 8.61
C THR A 167 -4.15 -1.28 8.05
N VAL A 168 -4.32 -2.29 8.92
CA VAL A 168 -4.77 -3.64 8.50
C VAL A 168 -6.16 -3.54 7.88
N ALA A 169 -7.09 -2.80 8.50
CA ALA A 169 -8.44 -2.62 7.97
C ALA A 169 -8.42 -1.96 6.58
N LEU A 170 -7.60 -0.91 6.39
CA LEU A 170 -7.42 -0.29 5.08
C LEU A 170 -6.90 -1.30 4.04
N PHE A 171 -5.87 -2.07 4.39
CA PHE A 171 -5.30 -3.05 3.45
C PHE A 171 -6.26 -4.18 3.13
N LEU A 172 -7.07 -4.65 4.09
CA LEU A 172 -8.13 -5.62 3.84
C LEU A 172 -9.19 -5.08 2.87
N VAL A 173 -9.63 -3.84 3.07
CA VAL A 173 -10.56 -3.20 2.13
C VAL A 173 -9.97 -3.14 0.73
N LEU A 174 -8.70 -2.71 0.58
CA LEU A 174 -8.02 -2.65 -0.71
C LEU A 174 -7.81 -4.04 -1.33
N TYR A 175 -7.56 -5.06 -0.51
CA TYR A 175 -7.40 -6.45 -0.95
C TYR A 175 -8.71 -7.03 -1.49
N PHE A 176 -9.84 -6.77 -0.81
CA PHE A 176 -11.14 -7.28 -1.24
C PHE A 176 -11.77 -6.45 -2.37
N MET A 177 -11.15 -5.35 -2.81
CA MET A 177 -11.69 -4.52 -3.90
C MET A 177 -11.98 -5.32 -5.18
N SER A 178 -11.09 -6.25 -5.56
CA SER A 178 -11.30 -7.12 -6.73
C SER A 178 -12.53 -8.02 -6.58
N ASN A 179 -12.71 -8.62 -5.40
CA ASN A 179 -13.87 -9.46 -5.13
C ASN A 179 -15.16 -8.64 -5.16
N ILE A 180 -15.10 -7.40 -4.65
CA ILE A 180 -16.23 -6.47 -4.72
C ILE A 180 -16.55 -6.13 -6.18
N THR A 181 -15.53 -5.84 -7.00
CA THR A 181 -15.77 -5.53 -8.43
C THR A 181 -16.35 -6.71 -9.19
N ALA A 182 -15.90 -7.93 -8.91
CA ALA A 182 -16.44 -9.15 -9.52
C ALA A 182 -17.90 -9.43 -9.13
N ALA A 183 -18.30 -9.02 -7.91
CA ALA A 183 -19.67 -9.17 -7.43
C ALA A 183 -20.60 -8.04 -7.90
N LEU A 184 -20.06 -6.91 -8.35
CA LEU A 184 -20.86 -5.78 -8.83
C LEU A 184 -21.43 -6.07 -10.21
N SER A 185 -22.73 -5.80 -10.36
CA SER A 185 -23.38 -5.82 -11.66
C SER A 185 -22.80 -4.74 -12.58
N THR A 186 -22.57 -5.08 -13.84
CA THR A 186 -22.08 -4.14 -14.87
C THR A 186 -23.15 -3.20 -15.41
N SER A 187 -24.37 -3.22 -14.83
CA SER A 187 -25.45 -2.36 -15.32
C SER A 187 -25.16 -0.87 -15.06
N ALA A 188 -25.65 -0.03 -15.95
CA ALA A 188 -25.50 1.42 -15.84
C ALA A 188 -26.12 2.00 -14.57
N SER A 189 -27.26 1.43 -14.11
CA SER A 189 -27.91 1.80 -12.85
C SER A 189 -27.07 1.50 -11.63
N THR A 190 -26.38 0.34 -11.57
CA THR A 190 -25.47 0.00 -10.47
C THR A 190 -24.31 0.98 -10.39
N SER A 191 -23.73 1.35 -11.53
CA SER A 191 -22.66 2.35 -11.61
C SER A 191 -23.10 3.71 -11.09
N LEU A 192 -24.30 4.17 -11.49
CA LEU A 192 -24.87 5.42 -10.99
C LEU A 192 -25.02 5.39 -9.46
N ILE A 193 -25.65 4.34 -8.93
CA ILE A 193 -25.87 4.19 -7.49
C ILE A 193 -24.53 4.21 -6.75
N GLY A 194 -23.53 3.47 -7.24
CA GLY A 194 -22.21 3.42 -6.64
C GLY A 194 -21.53 4.80 -6.55
N PHE A 195 -21.54 5.57 -7.63
CA PHE A 195 -20.98 6.93 -7.63
C PHE A 195 -21.80 7.89 -6.77
N CYS A 196 -23.13 7.77 -6.72
CA CYS A 196 -23.96 8.58 -5.83
C CYS A 196 -23.64 8.28 -4.35
N VAL A 197 -23.43 7.02 -3.98
CA VAL A 197 -23.00 6.65 -2.62
C VAL A 197 -21.64 7.27 -2.28
N LEU A 198 -20.67 7.25 -3.21
CA LEU A 198 -19.39 7.91 -3.00
C LEU A 198 -19.54 9.43 -2.84
N ALA A 199 -20.40 10.08 -3.62
CA ALA A 199 -20.68 11.50 -3.49
C ALA A 199 -21.30 11.86 -2.14
N VAL A 200 -22.21 11.03 -1.63
CA VAL A 200 -22.81 11.20 -0.29
C VAL A 200 -21.76 11.02 0.80
N ILE A 201 -20.89 10.00 0.69
CA ILE A 201 -19.78 9.80 1.63
C ILE A 201 -18.84 11.01 1.62
N PHE A 202 -18.52 11.54 0.45
CA PHE A 202 -17.67 12.75 0.31
C PHE A 202 -18.32 13.97 0.97
N GLY A 203 -19.63 14.17 0.77
CA GLY A 203 -20.38 15.22 1.46
C GLY A 203 -20.40 15.04 2.98
N ALA A 204 -20.54 13.81 3.46
CA ALA A 204 -20.48 13.49 4.89
C ALA A 204 -19.08 13.80 5.49
N ILE A 205 -18.00 13.51 4.76
CA ILE A 205 -16.64 13.87 5.17
C ILE A 205 -16.48 15.39 5.25
N ILE A 206 -16.96 16.14 4.26
CA ILE A 206 -16.93 17.61 4.28
C ILE A 206 -17.69 18.13 5.50
N TRP A 207 -18.88 17.61 5.79
CA TRP A 207 -19.66 17.97 6.96
C TRP A 207 -18.89 17.70 8.26
N ALA A 208 -18.29 16.52 8.39
CA ALA A 208 -17.53 16.12 9.58
C ALA A 208 -16.31 17.05 9.83
N VAL A 209 -15.65 17.50 8.75
CA VAL A 209 -14.45 18.37 8.82
C VAL A 209 -14.83 19.82 9.07
N THR A 210 -15.83 20.33 8.35
CA THR A 210 -16.23 21.77 8.41
C THR A 210 -17.25 22.05 9.50
N LYS A 211 -17.90 21.00 10.05
CA LYS A 211 -19.05 21.06 10.96
C LYS A 211 -20.19 21.94 10.42
N ASN A 212 -20.21 22.17 9.13
CA ASN A 212 -21.22 22.95 8.43
C ASN A 212 -22.09 22.04 7.55
N LEU A 213 -23.36 21.88 7.93
CA LEU A 213 -24.33 21.04 7.25
C LEU A 213 -24.57 21.49 5.79
N VAL A 214 -24.56 22.81 5.56
CA VAL A 214 -24.76 23.38 4.22
C VAL A 214 -23.59 23.02 3.30
N ALA A 215 -22.33 23.15 3.79
CA ALA A 215 -21.16 22.77 3.03
C ALA A 215 -21.15 21.27 2.68
N GLY A 216 -21.50 20.41 3.65
CA GLY A 216 -21.64 18.97 3.44
C GLY A 216 -22.77 18.64 2.45
N GLY A 217 -23.92 19.29 2.57
CA GLY A 217 -25.06 19.13 1.66
C GLY A 217 -24.72 19.53 0.22
N ILE A 218 -24.05 20.65 0.02
CA ILE A 218 -23.61 21.09 -1.31
C ILE A 218 -22.55 20.11 -1.84
N GLY A 219 -21.61 19.66 -1.01
CA GLY A 219 -20.57 18.70 -1.38
C GLY A 219 -21.11 17.32 -1.79
N ALA A 220 -22.28 16.92 -1.30
CA ALA A 220 -23.01 15.74 -1.75
C ALA A 220 -23.90 16.02 -2.97
N ALA A 221 -24.70 17.07 -2.93
CA ALA A 221 -25.72 17.35 -3.95
C ALA A 221 -25.14 17.74 -5.31
N LEU A 222 -24.06 18.50 -5.34
CA LEU A 222 -23.47 18.98 -6.59
C LEU A 222 -22.91 17.82 -7.45
N PRO A 223 -22.09 16.90 -6.91
CA PRO A 223 -21.63 15.74 -7.69
C PRO A 223 -22.78 14.78 -8.05
N THR A 224 -23.76 14.54 -7.16
CA THR A 224 -24.89 13.65 -7.45
C THR A 224 -25.74 14.21 -8.59
N LEU A 225 -26.05 15.50 -8.59
CA LEU A 225 -26.79 16.14 -9.70
C LEU A 225 -26.00 16.07 -11.01
N GLY A 226 -24.70 16.33 -10.99
CA GLY A 226 -23.85 16.20 -12.18
C GLY A 226 -23.85 14.78 -12.75
N LEU A 227 -23.77 13.75 -11.90
CA LEU A 227 -23.83 12.35 -12.29
C LEU A 227 -25.21 11.97 -12.88
N LEU A 228 -26.30 12.46 -12.29
CA LEU A 228 -27.66 12.24 -12.80
C LEU A 228 -27.86 12.87 -14.18
N ILE A 229 -27.42 14.10 -14.38
CA ILE A 229 -27.48 14.78 -15.67
C ILE A 229 -26.67 14.00 -16.72
N TRP A 230 -25.46 13.58 -16.39
CA TRP A 230 -24.63 12.80 -17.31
C TRP A 230 -25.25 11.43 -17.65
N TYR A 231 -25.85 10.77 -16.67
CA TYR A 231 -26.57 9.52 -16.89
C TYR A 231 -27.77 9.67 -17.84
N ILE A 232 -28.53 10.77 -17.74
CA ILE A 232 -29.68 11.04 -18.63
C ILE A 232 -29.20 11.29 -20.09
N ILE A 233 -28.04 11.94 -20.27
CA ILE A 233 -27.50 12.26 -21.59
C ILE A 233 -26.88 11.03 -22.25
N LYS A 234 -26.12 10.20 -21.50
CA LYS A 234 -25.41 9.02 -22.02
C LYS A 234 -25.43 7.86 -21.01
N PRO A 235 -26.55 7.10 -20.95
CA PRO A 235 -26.65 5.97 -20.00
C PRO A 235 -25.63 4.87 -20.31
N ASP A 236 -25.28 4.63 -21.57
CA ASP A 236 -24.34 3.58 -21.99
C ASP A 236 -22.92 3.84 -21.47
N ALA A 237 -22.55 5.10 -21.24
CA ALA A 237 -21.24 5.43 -20.68
C ALA A 237 -21.06 4.96 -19.23
N PHE A 238 -22.16 4.69 -18.52
CA PHE A 238 -22.11 4.20 -17.14
C PHE A 238 -22.01 2.66 -17.02
N THR A 239 -22.14 1.93 -18.14
CA THR A 239 -22.05 0.46 -18.10
C THR A 239 -20.67 0.02 -17.63
N GLY A 240 -20.60 -0.61 -16.45
CA GLY A 240 -19.36 -1.12 -15.86
C GLY A 240 -18.39 -0.07 -15.32
N LEU A 241 -18.66 1.23 -15.49
CA LEU A 241 -17.74 2.32 -15.15
C LEU A 241 -17.39 2.35 -13.67
N PHE A 242 -18.34 2.04 -12.77
CA PHE A 242 -18.08 1.99 -11.34
C PHE A 242 -17.20 0.78 -10.97
N ALA A 243 -17.47 -0.39 -11.55
CA ALA A 243 -16.65 -1.59 -11.34
C ALA A 243 -15.22 -1.35 -11.84
N GLU A 244 -15.05 -0.75 -13.01
CA GLU A 244 -13.73 -0.37 -13.53
C GLU A 244 -12.99 0.63 -12.63
N PHE A 245 -13.71 1.63 -12.12
CA PHE A 245 -13.15 2.62 -11.18
C PHE A 245 -12.68 1.95 -9.89
N ILE A 246 -13.51 1.10 -9.27
CA ILE A 246 -13.15 0.36 -8.06
C ILE A 246 -11.98 -0.60 -8.34
N GLY A 247 -11.98 -1.31 -9.47
CA GLY A 247 -10.89 -2.17 -9.88
C GLY A 247 -9.56 -1.44 -10.04
N LYS A 248 -9.57 -0.21 -10.54
CA LYS A 248 -8.36 0.64 -10.65
C LYS A 248 -7.80 1.06 -9.28
N LEU A 249 -8.61 1.05 -8.22
CA LEU A 249 -8.17 1.30 -6.84
C LEU A 249 -7.53 0.07 -6.19
N SER A 250 -7.74 -1.13 -6.74
CA SER A 250 -7.09 -2.34 -6.25
C SER A 250 -5.59 -2.28 -6.48
N ILE A 251 -4.84 -2.23 -5.37
CA ILE A 251 -3.38 -2.15 -5.41
C ILE A 251 -2.78 -3.53 -5.71
N PHE A 252 -3.41 -4.58 -5.18
CA PHE A 252 -2.88 -5.94 -5.23
C PHE A 252 -3.06 -6.60 -6.60
N ASP A 253 -4.15 -6.28 -7.32
CA ASP A 253 -4.43 -6.88 -8.64
C ASP A 253 -3.37 -6.53 -9.67
N ARG A 254 -2.82 -5.31 -9.62
CA ARG A 254 -1.74 -4.92 -10.51
C ARG A 254 -0.48 -5.75 -10.30
N PHE A 255 -0.17 -6.08 -9.03
CA PHE A 255 0.94 -6.97 -8.73
C PHE A 255 0.65 -8.39 -9.20
N LEU A 256 -0.55 -8.92 -8.92
CA LEU A 256 -0.95 -10.25 -9.36
C LEU A 256 -0.99 -10.36 -10.89
N ALA A 257 -1.32 -9.29 -11.60
CA ALA A 257 -1.23 -9.24 -13.05
C ALA A 257 0.23 -9.39 -13.54
N VAL A 258 1.20 -8.69 -12.90
CA VAL A 258 2.63 -8.84 -13.21
C VAL A 258 3.09 -10.29 -12.97
N VAL A 259 2.65 -10.91 -11.87
CA VAL A 259 2.93 -12.33 -11.58
C VAL A 259 2.35 -13.24 -12.66
N SER A 260 1.11 -13.01 -13.07
CA SER A 260 0.40 -13.88 -14.03
C SER A 260 0.94 -13.76 -15.47
N TYR A 261 1.26 -12.53 -15.88
CA TYR A 261 1.77 -12.28 -17.25
C TYR A 261 3.30 -12.40 -17.35
N GLN A 262 4.02 -12.52 -16.23
CA GLN A 262 5.47 -12.62 -16.15
C GLN A 262 6.22 -11.50 -16.89
N ASN A 263 5.63 -10.33 -16.99
CA ASN A 263 6.17 -9.18 -17.70
C ASN A 263 6.24 -7.96 -16.78
N LEU A 264 7.27 -7.13 -16.96
CA LEU A 264 7.36 -5.84 -16.28
C LEU A 264 6.30 -4.88 -16.83
N ASP A 265 5.29 -4.59 -16.04
CA ASP A 265 4.30 -3.56 -16.36
C ASP A 265 4.77 -2.19 -15.83
N LEU A 266 5.18 -1.31 -16.75
CA LEU A 266 5.57 0.06 -16.41
C LEU A 266 4.42 0.85 -15.78
N THR A 267 3.17 0.49 -16.12
CA THR A 267 1.99 1.13 -15.53
C THR A 267 1.92 0.84 -14.02
N ALA A 268 2.23 -0.41 -13.62
CA ALA A 268 2.29 -0.78 -12.21
C ALA A 268 3.40 -0.03 -11.46
N VAL A 269 4.58 0.15 -12.08
CA VAL A 269 5.70 0.91 -11.51
C VAL A 269 5.30 2.35 -11.24
N VAL A 270 4.77 3.06 -12.26
CA VAL A 270 4.33 4.45 -12.12
C VAL A 270 3.22 4.57 -11.08
N TYR A 271 2.28 3.64 -11.06
CA TYR A 271 1.17 3.62 -10.12
C TYR A 271 1.65 3.54 -8.66
N TYR A 272 2.54 2.60 -8.31
CA TYR A 272 3.05 2.46 -6.95
C TYR A 272 3.90 3.65 -6.52
N ILE A 273 4.73 4.18 -7.40
CA ILE A 273 5.53 5.39 -7.12
C ILE A 273 4.59 6.59 -6.87
N SER A 274 3.54 6.73 -7.66
CA SER A 274 2.56 7.83 -7.50
C SER A 274 1.82 7.73 -6.16
N ILE A 275 1.37 6.54 -5.77
CA ILE A 275 0.72 6.31 -4.48
C ILE A 275 1.70 6.64 -3.33
N ALA A 276 2.92 6.11 -3.39
CA ALA A 276 3.93 6.37 -2.36
C ALA A 276 4.20 7.87 -2.22
N PHE A 277 4.36 8.59 -3.34
CA PHE A 277 4.59 10.03 -3.34
C PHE A 277 3.43 10.80 -2.72
N VAL A 278 2.19 10.50 -3.12
CA VAL A 278 0.99 11.18 -2.61
C VAL A 278 0.85 10.96 -1.10
N PHE A 279 0.96 9.71 -0.63
CA PHE A 279 0.79 9.42 0.80
C PHE A 279 1.93 9.96 1.66
N VAL A 280 3.16 9.95 1.18
CA VAL A 280 4.29 10.61 1.87
C VAL A 280 4.06 12.11 1.92
N PHE A 281 3.61 12.75 0.84
CA PHE A 281 3.30 14.18 0.81
C PHE A 281 2.20 14.53 1.83
N VAL A 282 1.09 13.77 1.83
CA VAL A 282 -0.02 14.00 2.77
C VAL A 282 0.42 13.73 4.21
N THR A 283 1.32 12.76 4.45
CA THR A 283 1.93 12.54 5.77
C THR A 283 2.72 13.75 6.23
N VAL A 284 3.54 14.35 5.34
CA VAL A 284 4.27 15.60 5.66
C VAL A 284 3.31 16.70 6.05
N GLN A 285 2.24 16.92 5.27
CA GLN A 285 1.23 17.94 5.56
C GLN A 285 0.50 17.67 6.90
N SER A 286 0.18 16.41 7.19
CA SER A 286 -0.45 16.01 8.46
C SER A 286 0.43 16.35 9.67
N VAL A 287 1.73 16.04 9.58
CA VAL A 287 2.70 16.31 10.66
C VAL A 287 2.99 17.82 10.76
N GLU A 288 3.10 18.52 9.63
CA GLU A 288 3.39 19.94 9.59
C GLU A 288 2.24 20.78 10.18
N LYS A 289 0.98 20.44 9.85
CA LYS A 289 -0.20 21.09 10.45
C LYS A 289 -0.18 21.06 11.98
N ARG A 290 0.34 20.02 12.58
CA ARG A 290 0.42 19.88 14.04
C ARG A 290 1.55 20.66 14.68
N ARG A 291 2.62 20.93 13.94
CA ARG A 291 3.71 21.80 14.43
C ARG A 291 3.24 23.23 14.68
N TRP A 292 2.15 23.65 14.02
CA TRP A 292 1.60 25.00 14.12
C TRP A 292 0.41 25.13 15.09
N ASN A 293 -0.17 24.02 15.53
CA ASN A 293 -1.21 23.93 16.55
C ASN A 293 -0.62 23.48 17.89
#